data_aee3b60c64eaaf87c6196937fc2d511e
#
_entry.id   aee3b60c64eaaf87c6196937fc2d511e
#
_cell.length_a   1.000
_cell.length_b   1.000
_cell.length_c   1.000
_cell.angle_alpha   90.00
_cell.angle_beta   90.00
_cell.angle_gamma   90.00
#
_symmetry.space_group_name_H-M   'P 1'
#
loop_
_entity.id
_entity.type
_entity.pdbx_description
1 polymer ?
#
loop_
_entity_poly.entity_id
_entity_poly.type
_entity_poly.pdbx_seq_one_letter_code
_entity_poly.pdbx_strand_id
1 'polypeptide(L)'
;MDAIFAAGDADRRGSPQQMRELSDARNAFEKVRPYGWQDAEAAYTKEPDLAREAGTGRVNRAIRALQLESELRLDPAKNPNWRADRFVERWQKLDKTSQRQYRAGDMSGYQSTRAAMGDMAKSLQRDPQLESILVNRKAELGIRIETGRRLGAALAFNHGVDLGRGRGLGL
;
A
#
# COMPACT_ATOMS: atom_id res chain seq x y z
N MET A 1 -5.12 -19.62 23.40
CA MET A 1 -4.13 -18.75 22.73
C MET A 1 -2.84 -19.48 22.38
N ASP A 2 -2.46 -20.49 23.17
CA ASP A 2 -1.23 -21.26 22.93
C ASP A 2 -1.19 -22.04 21.60
N ALA A 3 -2.36 -22.42 21.06
CA ALA A 3 -2.46 -23.11 19.77
C ALA A 3 -2.01 -22.25 18.57
N ILE A 4 -2.10 -20.91 18.65
CA ILE A 4 -1.66 -19.99 17.61
C ILE A 4 -0.12 -19.98 17.51
N PHE A 5 0.58 -20.16 18.64
CA PHE A 5 2.04 -20.17 18.70
C PHE A 5 2.64 -21.48 18.19
N ALA A 6 1.93 -22.60 18.34
CA ALA A 6 2.36 -23.88 17.79
C ALA A 6 2.26 -23.97 16.27
N ALA A 7 1.44 -23.14 15.64
CA ALA A 7 1.29 -23.06 14.19
C ALA A 7 2.34 -22.17 13.50
N GLY A 8 3.13 -21.40 14.25
CA GLY A 8 4.14 -20.49 13.70
C GLY A 8 5.45 -21.16 13.26
N ASP A 9 5.66 -22.42 13.52
CA ASP A 9 6.75 -23.20 12.94
C ASP A 9 6.30 -23.71 11.56
N ALA A 10 6.79 -23.09 10.53
CA ALA A 10 6.38 -23.23 9.12
C ALA A 10 6.41 -24.65 8.56
N ASP A 11 6.83 -25.66 9.30
CA ASP A 11 6.97 -27.06 8.84
C ASP A 11 6.10 -28.07 9.62
N ARG A 12 5.30 -27.63 10.57
CA ARG A 12 4.40 -28.51 11.31
C ARG A 12 2.95 -28.21 10.95
N ARG A 13 2.41 -28.96 10.02
CA ARG A 13 0.95 -29.08 9.90
C ARG A 13 0.41 -29.48 11.27
N GLY A 14 -0.27 -28.55 11.95
CA GLY A 14 -0.83 -28.80 13.27
C GLY A 14 -1.67 -30.08 13.28
N SER A 15 -1.72 -30.77 14.41
CA SER A 15 -2.59 -31.95 14.53
C SER A 15 -4.04 -31.58 14.19
N PRO A 16 -4.87 -32.52 13.73
CA PRO A 16 -6.29 -32.27 13.47
C PRO A 16 -7.02 -31.64 14.65
N GLN A 17 -6.59 -31.93 15.88
CA GLN A 17 -7.13 -31.34 17.09
C GLN A 17 -6.75 -29.86 17.21
N GLN A 18 -5.48 -29.50 17.00
CA GLN A 18 -5.01 -28.12 17.01
C GLN A 18 -5.69 -27.26 15.95
N MET A 19 -5.95 -27.83 14.76
CA MET A 19 -6.68 -27.13 13.69
C MET A 19 -8.14 -26.86 14.07
N ARG A 20 -8.80 -27.77 14.78
CA ARG A 20 -10.16 -27.56 15.30
C ARG A 20 -10.18 -26.48 16.37
N GLU A 21 -9.28 -26.56 17.34
CA GLU A 21 -9.16 -25.56 18.42
C GLU A 21 -8.88 -24.16 17.84
N LEU A 22 -8.04 -24.04 16.82
CA LEU A 22 -7.77 -22.79 16.13
C LEU A 22 -9.02 -22.28 15.42
N SER A 23 -9.75 -23.15 14.73
CA SER A 23 -11.01 -22.79 14.04
C SER A 23 -12.07 -22.32 15.03
N ASP A 24 -12.20 -23.00 16.15
CA ASP A 24 -13.17 -22.62 17.20
C ASP A 24 -12.80 -21.30 17.87
N ALA A 25 -11.52 -21.08 18.14
CA ALA A 25 -11.01 -19.82 18.68
C ALA A 25 -11.25 -18.67 17.70
N ARG A 26 -10.99 -18.88 16.40
CA ARG A 26 -11.28 -17.92 15.34
C ARG A 26 -12.76 -17.57 15.29
N ASN A 27 -13.63 -18.57 15.27
CA ASN A 27 -15.07 -18.38 15.21
C ASN A 27 -15.60 -17.66 16.45
N ALA A 28 -15.09 -17.97 17.63
CA ALA A 28 -15.43 -17.28 18.87
C ALA A 28 -14.99 -15.81 18.84
N PHE A 29 -13.80 -15.54 18.34
CA PHE A 29 -13.27 -14.19 18.21
C PHE A 29 -14.07 -13.35 17.22
N GLU A 30 -14.42 -13.91 16.05
CA GLU A 30 -15.23 -13.24 15.03
C GLU A 30 -16.67 -12.90 15.53
N LYS A 31 -17.24 -13.71 16.42
CA LYS A 31 -18.55 -13.42 17.04
C LYS A 31 -18.49 -12.19 17.95
N VAL A 32 -17.40 -12.00 18.67
CA VAL A 32 -17.21 -10.86 19.59
C VAL A 32 -16.74 -9.63 18.84
N ARG A 33 -15.90 -9.81 17.83
CA ARG A 33 -15.32 -8.74 17.01
C ARG A 33 -15.34 -9.14 15.54
N PRO A 34 -16.36 -8.71 14.77
CA PRO A 34 -16.40 -8.95 13.32
C PRO A 34 -15.11 -8.44 12.63
N TYR A 35 -14.55 -9.27 11.78
CA TYR A 35 -13.24 -9.05 11.13
C TYR A 35 -12.03 -9.01 12.08
N GLY A 36 -12.22 -9.35 13.35
CA GLY A 36 -11.14 -9.29 14.34
C GLY A 36 -9.98 -10.21 14.02
N TRP A 37 -10.22 -11.34 13.38
CA TRP A 37 -9.16 -12.25 12.94
C TRP A 37 -8.29 -11.65 11.83
N GLN A 38 -8.91 -10.99 10.85
CA GLN A 38 -8.18 -10.30 9.77
C GLN A 38 -7.36 -9.14 10.30
N ASP A 39 -7.90 -8.36 11.22
CA ASP A 39 -7.18 -7.28 11.90
C ASP A 39 -5.97 -7.84 12.68
N ALA A 40 -6.13 -8.99 13.35
CA ALA A 40 -5.05 -9.66 14.09
C ALA A 40 -3.96 -10.20 13.16
N GLU A 41 -4.34 -10.87 12.08
CA GLU A 41 -3.41 -11.38 11.09
C GLU A 41 -2.59 -10.25 10.47
N ALA A 42 -3.23 -9.14 10.09
CA ALA A 42 -2.55 -7.96 9.57
C ALA A 42 -1.59 -7.34 10.57
N ALA A 43 -2.02 -7.18 11.84
CA ALA A 43 -1.19 -6.60 12.89
C ALA A 43 0.03 -7.48 13.21
N TYR A 44 -0.15 -8.79 13.36
CA TYR A 44 0.93 -9.72 13.69
C TYR A 44 1.90 -9.97 12.52
N THR A 45 1.43 -9.84 11.29
CA THR A 45 2.30 -9.88 10.09
C THR A 45 3.22 -8.66 10.05
N LYS A 46 2.72 -7.48 10.41
CA LYS A 46 3.49 -6.23 10.45
C LYS A 46 4.46 -6.19 11.63
N GLU A 47 4.02 -6.69 12.78
CA GLU A 47 4.76 -6.67 14.03
C GLU A 47 4.75 -8.07 14.69
N PRO A 48 5.63 -9.00 14.27
CA PRO A 48 5.64 -10.38 14.78
C PRO A 48 5.83 -10.50 16.29
N ASP A 49 6.51 -9.53 16.92
CA ASP A 49 6.74 -9.52 18.36
C ASP A 49 5.45 -9.34 19.19
N LEU A 50 4.38 -8.77 18.59
CA LEU A 50 3.10 -8.61 19.28
C LEU A 50 2.51 -9.94 19.75
N ALA A 51 2.69 -10.99 18.96
CA ALA A 51 2.20 -12.32 19.31
C ALA A 51 2.92 -12.85 20.56
N ARG A 52 4.24 -12.70 20.64
CA ARG A 52 5.05 -13.10 21.79
C ARG A 52 4.69 -12.29 23.03
N GLU A 53 4.54 -10.97 22.89
CA GLU A 53 4.16 -10.08 23.98
C GLU A 53 2.79 -10.43 24.55
N ALA A 54 1.79 -10.67 23.67
CA ALA A 54 0.45 -11.07 24.07
C ALA A 54 0.45 -12.41 24.84
N GLY A 55 1.27 -13.39 24.42
CA GLY A 55 1.44 -14.67 25.11
C GLY A 55 2.06 -14.54 26.51
N THR A 56 2.77 -13.45 26.80
CA THR A 56 3.31 -13.14 28.14
C THR A 56 2.38 -12.24 28.99
N GLY A 57 1.16 -11.97 28.53
CA GLY A 57 0.18 -11.13 29.20
C GLY A 57 0.30 -9.63 28.90
N ARG A 58 1.23 -9.20 28.05
CA ARG A 58 1.39 -7.80 27.63
C ARG A 58 0.49 -7.49 26.42
N VAL A 59 -0.81 -7.41 26.66
CA VAL A 59 -1.82 -7.33 25.58
C VAL A 59 -2.06 -5.91 25.06
N ASN A 60 -1.68 -4.86 25.79
CA ASN A 60 -2.06 -3.48 25.45
C ASN A 60 -1.56 -3.04 24.07
N ARG A 61 -0.34 -3.43 23.71
CA ARG A 61 0.24 -3.10 22.39
C ARG A 61 -0.48 -3.84 21.26
N ALA A 62 -0.80 -5.12 21.47
CA ALA A 62 -1.58 -5.91 20.52
C ALA A 62 -2.99 -5.33 20.34
N ILE A 63 -3.68 -4.95 21.43
CA ILE A 63 -5.01 -4.32 21.35
C ILE A 63 -4.95 -3.03 20.52
N ARG A 64 -3.95 -2.17 20.74
CA ARG A 64 -3.79 -0.94 19.97
C ARG A 64 -3.50 -1.21 18.50
N ALA A 65 -2.67 -2.19 18.19
CA ALA A 65 -2.38 -2.59 16.83
C ALA A 65 -3.63 -3.11 16.10
N LEU A 66 -4.46 -3.94 16.76
CA LEU A 66 -5.72 -4.41 16.20
C LEU A 66 -6.72 -3.26 15.99
N GLN A 67 -6.76 -2.27 16.89
CA GLN A 67 -7.60 -1.08 16.72
C GLN A 67 -7.19 -0.29 15.48
N LEU A 68 -5.88 -0.09 15.29
CA LEU A 68 -5.34 0.59 14.11
C LEU A 68 -5.72 -0.13 12.82
N GLU A 69 -5.57 -1.47 12.75
CA GLU A 69 -5.97 -2.24 11.58
C GLU A 69 -7.48 -2.11 11.29
N SER A 70 -8.31 -2.12 12.33
CA SER A 70 -9.75 -1.88 12.19
C SER A 70 -10.05 -0.49 11.61
N GLU A 71 -9.38 0.55 12.08
CA GLU A 71 -9.52 1.91 11.56
C GLU A 71 -9.08 2.01 10.09
N LEU A 72 -7.96 1.37 9.73
CA LEU A 72 -7.48 1.33 8.35
C LEU A 72 -8.43 0.56 7.42
N ARG A 73 -9.10 -0.46 7.92
CA ARG A 73 -10.12 -1.21 7.17
C ARG A 73 -11.40 -0.41 6.96
N LEU A 74 -11.83 0.35 7.97
CA LEU A 74 -13.03 1.20 7.90
C LEU A 74 -12.82 2.44 7.03
N ASP A 75 -11.60 2.96 6.98
CA ASP A 75 -11.22 4.10 6.14
C ASP A 75 -10.00 3.74 5.27
N PRO A 76 -10.21 3.05 4.15
CA PRO A 76 -9.13 2.66 3.25
C PRO A 76 -8.26 3.83 2.77
N ALA A 77 -8.82 5.06 2.74
CA ALA A 77 -8.07 6.24 2.35
C ALA A 77 -6.91 6.58 3.31
N LYS A 78 -7.00 6.13 4.56
CA LYS A 78 -5.92 6.26 5.56
C LYS A 78 -4.84 5.19 5.40
N ASN A 79 -5.12 4.10 4.67
CA ASN A 79 -4.15 3.04 4.45
C ASN A 79 -3.12 3.50 3.39
N PRO A 80 -1.84 3.65 3.76
CA PRO A 80 -0.82 4.13 2.81
C PRO A 80 -0.60 3.17 1.64
N ASN A 81 -0.74 1.86 1.86
CA ASN A 81 -0.61 0.86 0.79
C ASN A 81 -1.78 0.96 -0.20
N TRP A 82 -3.01 1.11 0.29
CA TRP A 82 -4.18 1.34 -0.57
C TRP A 82 -4.01 2.61 -1.42
N ARG A 83 -3.49 3.70 -0.82
CA ARG A 83 -3.18 4.93 -1.56
C ARG A 83 -2.12 4.69 -2.64
N ALA A 84 -1.11 3.87 -2.34
CA ALA A 84 -0.09 3.49 -3.32
C ALA A 84 -0.67 2.65 -4.45
N ASP A 85 -1.55 1.68 -4.16
CA ASP A 85 -2.25 0.88 -5.18
C ASP A 85 -3.07 1.77 -6.11
N ARG A 86 -3.86 2.68 -5.55
CA ARG A 86 -4.66 3.63 -6.33
C ARG A 86 -3.80 4.56 -7.18
N PHE A 87 -2.65 4.98 -6.66
CA PHE A 87 -1.70 5.79 -7.43
C PHE A 87 -1.17 4.99 -8.64
N VAL A 88 -0.71 3.76 -8.43
CA VAL A 88 -0.19 2.89 -9.51
C VAL A 88 -1.25 2.63 -10.56
N GLU A 89 -2.47 2.22 -10.17
CA GLU A 89 -3.59 1.98 -11.09
C GLU A 89 -3.88 3.21 -11.95
N ARG A 90 -4.00 4.37 -11.31
CA ARG A 90 -4.30 5.63 -12.00
C ARG A 90 -3.17 6.02 -12.94
N TRP A 91 -1.93 5.89 -12.50
CA TRP A 91 -0.75 6.16 -13.32
C TRP A 91 -0.73 5.29 -14.58
N GLN A 92 -0.87 3.97 -14.42
CA GLN A 92 -0.89 3.03 -15.55
C GLN A 92 -2.05 3.30 -16.52
N LYS A 93 -3.22 3.66 -15.99
CA LYS A 93 -4.38 4.03 -16.82
C LYS A 93 -4.10 5.29 -17.65
N LEU A 94 -3.52 6.31 -17.06
CA LEU A 94 -3.16 7.54 -17.77
C LEU A 94 -2.08 7.27 -18.82
N ASP A 95 -1.06 6.48 -18.49
CA ASP A 95 0.00 6.12 -19.43
C ASP A 95 -0.56 5.38 -20.66
N LYS A 96 -1.38 4.35 -20.46
CA LYS A 96 -2.07 3.64 -21.54
C LYS A 96 -2.98 4.56 -22.37
N THR A 97 -3.66 5.50 -21.70
CA THR A 97 -4.54 6.47 -22.37
C THR A 97 -3.73 7.43 -23.23
N SER A 98 -2.63 7.97 -22.71
CA SER A 98 -1.76 8.89 -23.46
C SER A 98 -1.18 8.22 -24.72
N GLN A 99 -0.73 6.97 -24.59
CA GLN A 99 -0.20 6.20 -25.72
C GLN A 99 -1.27 5.96 -26.80
N ARG A 100 -2.51 5.64 -26.40
CA ARG A 100 -3.64 5.44 -27.33
C ARG A 100 -4.01 6.74 -28.04
N GLN A 101 -4.10 7.86 -27.30
CA GLN A 101 -4.41 9.18 -27.89
C GLN A 101 -3.33 9.62 -28.87
N TYR A 102 -2.05 9.43 -28.54
CA TYR A 102 -0.96 9.71 -29.46
C TYR A 102 -1.08 8.93 -30.77
N ARG A 103 -1.33 7.60 -30.68
CA ARG A 103 -1.50 6.74 -31.88
C ARG A 103 -2.73 7.11 -32.71
N ALA A 104 -3.78 7.63 -32.07
CA ALA A 104 -5.00 8.07 -32.73
C ALA A 104 -4.91 9.49 -33.33
N GLY A 105 -3.79 10.21 -33.12
CA GLY A 105 -3.62 11.60 -33.54
C GLY A 105 -4.39 12.62 -32.69
N ASP A 106 -4.98 12.19 -31.56
CA ASP A 106 -5.65 13.09 -30.62
C ASP A 106 -4.62 13.83 -29.76
N MET A 107 -4.01 14.85 -30.33
CA MET A 107 -2.95 15.61 -29.67
C MET A 107 -3.46 16.44 -28.47
N SER A 108 -4.71 16.91 -28.53
CA SER A 108 -5.32 17.65 -27.41
C SER A 108 -5.53 16.76 -26.19
N GLY A 109 -6.15 15.59 -26.40
CA GLY A 109 -6.32 14.59 -25.37
C GLY A 109 -4.99 14.10 -24.82
N TYR A 110 -4.00 13.83 -25.68
CA TYR A 110 -2.66 13.46 -25.30
C TYR A 110 -2.02 14.50 -24.36
N GLN A 111 -2.03 15.77 -24.72
CA GLN A 111 -1.45 16.85 -23.89
C GLN A 111 -2.16 16.96 -22.55
N SER A 112 -3.49 16.87 -22.53
CA SER A 112 -4.27 16.91 -21.28
C SER A 112 -3.94 15.73 -20.36
N THR A 113 -3.84 14.52 -20.91
CA THR A 113 -3.47 13.32 -20.14
C THR A 113 -2.05 13.43 -19.60
N ARG A 114 -1.12 13.96 -20.39
CA ARG A 114 0.28 14.21 -19.96
C ARG A 114 0.37 15.24 -18.84
N ALA A 115 -0.42 16.29 -18.91
CA ALA A 115 -0.52 17.28 -17.83
C ALA A 115 -1.01 16.64 -16.53
N ALA A 116 -2.06 15.80 -16.59
CA ALA A 116 -2.56 15.07 -15.42
C ALA A 116 -1.50 14.13 -14.82
N MET A 117 -0.69 13.46 -15.64
CA MET A 117 0.45 12.67 -15.17
C MET A 117 1.51 13.55 -14.48
N GLY A 118 1.80 14.74 -15.02
CA GLY A 118 2.70 15.71 -14.40
C GLY A 118 2.23 16.15 -13.01
N ASP A 119 0.95 16.45 -12.87
CA ASP A 119 0.34 16.80 -11.60
C ASP A 119 0.42 15.65 -10.58
N MET A 120 0.19 14.42 -11.02
CA MET A 120 0.38 13.24 -10.16
C MET A 120 1.82 13.09 -9.71
N ALA A 121 2.80 13.18 -10.62
CA ALA A 121 4.22 13.09 -10.26
C ALA A 121 4.63 14.22 -9.30
N LYS A 122 4.12 15.43 -9.49
CA LYS A 122 4.35 16.59 -8.61
C LYS A 122 3.71 16.39 -7.23
N SER A 123 2.56 15.75 -7.14
CA SER A 123 1.87 15.51 -5.86
C SER A 123 2.70 14.68 -4.88
N LEU A 124 3.59 13.81 -5.36
CA LEU A 124 4.47 13.00 -4.52
C LEU A 124 5.44 13.85 -3.69
N GLN A 125 5.77 15.06 -4.14
CA GLN A 125 6.62 15.98 -3.37
C GLN A 125 5.96 16.42 -2.05
N ARG A 126 4.63 16.37 -1.98
CA ARG A 126 3.82 16.77 -0.81
C ARG A 126 3.44 15.59 0.07
N ASP A 127 3.75 14.36 -0.36
CA ASP A 127 3.39 13.13 0.35
C ASP A 127 4.59 12.18 0.45
N PRO A 128 5.53 12.46 1.38
CA PRO A 128 6.74 11.65 1.54
C PRO A 128 6.44 10.19 1.92
N GLN A 129 5.33 9.94 2.63
CA GLN A 129 4.94 8.58 3.02
C GLN A 129 4.53 7.75 1.81
N LEU A 130 3.70 8.31 0.94
CA LEU A 130 3.31 7.68 -0.31
C LEU A 130 4.52 7.48 -1.23
N GLU A 131 5.38 8.50 -1.36
CA GLU A 131 6.61 8.42 -2.15
C GLU A 131 7.51 7.27 -1.69
N SER A 132 7.70 7.10 -0.36
CA SER A 132 8.51 6.02 0.22
C SER A 132 8.01 4.63 -0.15
N ILE A 133 6.71 4.40 -0.13
CA ILE A 133 6.11 3.11 -0.53
C ILE A 133 6.29 2.87 -2.03
N LEU A 134 6.05 3.88 -2.85
CA LEU A 134 6.13 3.79 -4.30
C LEU A 134 7.56 3.62 -4.82
N VAL A 135 8.58 4.03 -4.07
CA VAL A 135 10.01 3.78 -4.41
C VAL A 135 10.28 2.29 -4.61
N ASN A 136 9.62 1.41 -3.84
CA ASN A 136 9.75 -0.04 -3.97
C ASN A 136 8.94 -0.62 -5.14
N ARG A 137 8.11 0.20 -5.80
CA ARG A 137 7.20 -0.18 -6.88
C ARG A 137 7.53 0.48 -8.22
N LYS A 138 8.77 0.89 -8.42
CA LYS A 138 9.23 1.59 -9.63
C LYS A 138 8.93 0.85 -10.92
N ALA A 139 9.08 -0.48 -10.92
CA ALA A 139 8.78 -1.31 -12.09
C ALA A 139 7.31 -1.21 -12.52
N GLU A 140 6.38 -1.19 -11.58
CA GLU A 140 4.94 -1.05 -11.82
C GLU A 140 4.59 0.34 -12.39
N LEU A 141 5.41 1.34 -12.08
CA LEU A 141 5.28 2.71 -12.56
C LEU A 141 6.00 2.93 -13.90
N GLY A 142 6.62 1.90 -14.47
CA GLY A 142 7.31 1.99 -15.76
C GLY A 142 8.63 2.75 -15.71
N ILE A 143 9.25 2.88 -14.54
CA ILE A 143 10.58 3.49 -14.40
C ILE A 143 11.63 2.46 -14.83
N ARG A 144 12.30 2.76 -15.93
CA ARG A 144 13.35 1.92 -16.52
C ARG A 144 14.75 2.49 -16.30
N ILE A 145 14.84 3.81 -16.18
CA ILE A 145 16.10 4.53 -16.02
C ILE A 145 16.15 5.09 -14.60
N GLU A 146 17.11 4.61 -13.83
CA GLU A 146 17.40 5.13 -12.49
C GLU A 146 18.12 6.47 -12.61
N THR A 147 17.50 7.52 -12.09
CA THR A 147 18.03 8.89 -12.23
C THR A 147 18.70 9.41 -10.96
N GLY A 148 18.64 8.66 -9.85
CA GLY A 148 19.07 9.14 -8.53
C GLY A 148 18.24 10.31 -7.97
N ARG A 149 17.17 10.70 -8.65
CA ARG A 149 16.26 11.78 -8.27
C ARG A 149 15.10 11.26 -7.42
N ARG A 150 14.37 12.17 -6.78
CA ARG A 150 13.11 11.87 -6.12
C ARG A 150 12.14 11.20 -7.11
N LEU A 151 11.27 10.33 -6.61
CA LEU A 151 10.39 9.49 -7.44
C LEU A 151 9.55 10.29 -8.45
N GLY A 152 8.97 11.42 -8.04
CA GLY A 152 8.21 12.28 -8.96
C GLY A 152 9.03 12.78 -10.14
N ALA A 153 10.30 13.16 -9.90
CA ALA A 153 11.21 13.59 -10.96
C ALA A 153 11.67 12.42 -11.84
N ALA A 154 11.84 11.23 -11.25
CA ALA A 154 12.16 10.01 -12.00
C ALA A 154 11.00 9.60 -12.92
N LEU A 155 9.75 9.70 -12.46
CA LEU A 155 8.56 9.49 -13.26
C LEU A 155 8.48 10.48 -14.43
N ALA A 156 8.66 11.75 -14.15
CA ALA A 156 8.64 12.80 -15.17
C ALA A 156 9.69 12.53 -16.27
N PHE A 157 10.89 12.17 -15.88
CA PHE A 157 11.98 11.86 -16.80
C PHE A 157 11.66 10.61 -17.64
N ASN A 158 11.29 9.49 -17.01
CA ASN A 158 11.06 8.23 -17.70
C ASN A 158 9.86 8.26 -18.67
N HIS A 159 8.86 9.06 -18.35
CA HIS A 159 7.67 9.20 -19.18
C HIS A 159 7.71 10.49 -20.02
N GLY A 160 8.74 11.32 -19.95
CA GLY A 160 8.84 12.59 -20.66
C GLY A 160 7.73 13.58 -20.30
N VAL A 161 7.28 13.60 -19.05
CA VAL A 161 6.20 14.44 -18.55
C VAL A 161 6.78 15.72 -17.97
N ASP A 162 6.17 16.88 -18.22
CA ASP A 162 6.59 18.15 -17.64
C ASP A 162 6.00 18.30 -16.23
N LEU A 163 6.86 18.54 -15.24
CA LEU A 163 6.45 18.86 -13.86
C LEU A 163 5.94 20.30 -13.69
N GLY A 164 5.85 21.06 -14.78
CA GLY A 164 5.56 22.48 -14.70
C GLY A 164 6.69 23.21 -13.96
N ARG A 165 7.59 23.85 -14.67
CA ARG A 165 8.43 24.89 -14.08
C ARG A 165 7.48 25.91 -13.47
N GLY A 166 7.52 26.08 -12.14
CA GLY A 166 6.90 27.23 -11.54
C GLY A 166 7.29 28.45 -12.41
N ARG A 167 6.30 29.10 -13.00
CA ARG A 167 6.53 30.40 -13.62
C ARG A 167 7.07 31.29 -12.52
N GLY A 168 8.38 31.30 -12.33
CA GLY A 168 9.05 32.40 -11.71
C GLY A 168 8.75 33.60 -12.59
N LEU A 169 7.90 34.49 -12.11
CA LEU A 169 7.78 35.82 -12.62
C LEU A 169 9.17 36.45 -12.49
N GLY A 170 9.96 36.38 -13.56
CA GLY A 170 11.10 37.24 -13.71
C GLY A 170 10.56 38.63 -14.01
N LEU A 171 10.72 39.52 -13.08
CA LEU A 171 10.85 40.94 -13.32
C LEU A 171 12.32 41.25 -13.43
#